data_f6b78b81a6d46ba1d080db005058977b
#
_entry.id   f6b78b81a6d46ba1d080db005058977b
#
_cell.length_a   1.000
_cell.length_b   1.000
_cell.length_c   1.000
_cell.angle_alpha   90.00
_cell.angle_beta   90.00
_cell.angle_gamma   90.00
#
_symmetry.space_group_name_H-M   'P 1'
#
loop_
_entity.id
_entity.type
_entity.pdbx_description
1 polymer ?
#
loop_
_entity_poly.entity_id
_entity_poly.type
_entity_poly.pdbx_seq_one_letter_code
_entity_poly.pdbx_strand_id
1 'polypeptide(L)'
;MLDDRKLEVLKAIVEDFVSTTEPVGSRALAERHSLGVSPATVRNDMAALEDEGFITHPHTSAGRIPTDKGYRLFVDKLSSVKPLSPAERRAIQSFLEGAVDLDDVLVGQGLIFHVDDLARTAELGISLLP
;
A
#
# COMPACT_ATOMS: atom_id res chain seq x y z
N MET A 1 -20.56 3.70 -2.17
CA MET A 1 -19.81 2.69 -2.91
C MET A 1 -18.81 3.36 -3.84
N LEU A 2 -17.62 2.84 -3.93
CA LEU A 2 -16.60 3.46 -4.77
C LEU A 2 -16.75 3.04 -6.23
N ASP A 3 -16.64 4.01 -7.14
CA ASP A 3 -16.57 3.70 -8.56
C ASP A 3 -15.12 3.41 -8.98
N ASP A 4 -14.93 3.00 -10.23
CA ASP A 4 -13.63 2.60 -10.74
C ASP A 4 -12.60 3.72 -10.66
N ARG A 5 -13.02 4.96 -10.93
CA ARG A 5 -12.10 6.09 -10.85
C ARG A 5 -11.63 6.36 -9.44
N LYS A 6 -12.52 6.30 -8.45
CA LYS A 6 -12.14 6.47 -7.05
C LYS A 6 -11.21 5.36 -6.59
N LEU A 7 -11.43 4.14 -7.05
CA LEU A 7 -10.53 3.03 -6.77
C LEU A 7 -9.14 3.27 -7.38
N GLU A 8 -9.08 3.80 -8.59
CA GLU A 8 -7.79 4.16 -9.21
C GLU A 8 -7.09 5.27 -8.44
N VAL A 9 -7.83 6.26 -7.95
CA VAL A 9 -7.27 7.33 -7.13
C VAL A 9 -6.71 6.74 -5.82
N LEU A 10 -7.45 5.86 -5.17
CA LEU A 10 -6.97 5.21 -3.95
C LEU A 10 -5.70 4.40 -4.21
N LYS A 11 -5.69 3.63 -5.29
CA LYS A 11 -4.50 2.86 -5.68
C LYS A 11 -3.29 3.77 -5.85
N ALA A 12 -3.45 4.88 -6.55
CA ALA A 12 -2.38 5.84 -6.78
C ALA A 12 -1.87 6.45 -5.47
N ILE A 13 -2.78 6.77 -4.54
CA ILE A 13 -2.41 7.31 -3.24
C ILE A 13 -1.58 6.30 -2.45
N VAL A 14 -2.00 5.05 -2.41
CA VAL A 14 -1.26 4.01 -1.69
C VAL A 14 0.11 3.81 -2.30
N GLU A 15 0.20 3.71 -3.62
CA GLU A 15 1.47 3.52 -4.31
C GLU A 15 2.43 4.68 -4.06
N ASP A 16 1.95 5.92 -4.15
CA ASP A 16 2.78 7.10 -3.89
C ASP A 16 3.23 7.16 -2.43
N PHE A 17 2.33 6.88 -1.50
CA PHE A 17 2.68 6.93 -0.09
C PHE A 17 3.69 5.85 0.27
N VAL A 18 3.55 4.66 -0.25
CA VAL A 18 4.51 3.58 -0.02
C VAL A 18 5.89 3.95 -0.55
N SER A 19 5.94 4.62 -1.70
CA SER A 19 7.20 5.03 -2.32
C SER A 19 7.88 6.19 -1.61
N THR A 20 7.12 7.19 -1.18
CA THR A 20 7.68 8.45 -0.67
C THR A 20 7.60 8.59 0.84
N THR A 21 6.71 7.86 1.49
CA THR A 21 6.35 7.98 2.91
C THR A 21 5.87 9.38 3.28
N GLU A 22 5.47 10.18 2.29
CA GLU A 22 4.96 11.53 2.49
C GLU A 22 3.49 11.60 2.11
N PRO A 23 2.69 12.46 2.77
CA PRO A 23 1.30 12.67 2.38
C PRO A 23 1.18 13.10 0.93
N VAL A 24 0.13 12.64 0.27
CA VAL A 24 -0.06 12.78 -1.17
C VAL A 24 -1.05 13.89 -1.47
N GLY A 25 -0.65 14.87 -2.29
CA GLY A 25 -1.52 15.94 -2.74
C GLY A 25 -2.19 15.63 -4.06
N SER A 26 -3.35 16.25 -4.30
CA SER A 26 -4.14 15.99 -5.50
C SER A 26 -3.40 16.40 -6.79
N ARG A 27 -2.66 17.50 -6.76
CA ARG A 27 -1.91 17.94 -7.94
C ARG A 27 -0.78 16.96 -8.29
N ALA A 28 0.01 16.58 -7.28
CA ALA A 28 1.10 15.63 -7.48
C ALA A 28 0.57 14.30 -8.00
N LEU A 29 -0.55 13.86 -7.46
CA LEU A 29 -1.18 12.63 -7.89
C LEU A 29 -1.61 12.69 -9.35
N ALA A 30 -2.26 13.79 -9.75
CA ALA A 30 -2.70 13.97 -11.12
C ALA A 30 -1.53 14.06 -12.10
N GLU A 31 -0.41 14.63 -11.67
CA GLU A 31 0.78 14.76 -12.50
C GLU A 31 1.55 13.45 -12.65
N ARG A 32 1.59 12.63 -11.58
CA ARG A 32 2.36 11.39 -11.60
C ARG A 32 1.62 10.21 -12.22
N HIS A 33 0.30 10.26 -12.20
CA HIS A 33 -0.54 9.16 -12.67
C HIS A 33 -1.47 9.59 -13.78
N SER A 34 -1.66 8.72 -14.76
CA SER A 34 -2.56 8.99 -15.89
C SER A 34 -3.99 8.65 -15.47
N LEU A 35 -4.59 9.50 -14.65
CA LEU A 35 -5.95 9.28 -14.16
C LEU A 35 -7.02 9.76 -15.13
N GLY A 36 -6.65 10.50 -16.17
CA GLY A 36 -7.58 10.96 -17.18
C GLY A 36 -8.51 12.08 -16.75
N VAL A 37 -8.26 12.70 -15.60
CA VAL A 37 -9.10 13.76 -15.05
C VAL A 37 -8.25 14.88 -14.48
N SER A 38 -8.88 16.04 -14.25
CA SER A 38 -8.20 17.22 -13.72
C SER A 38 -7.83 17.06 -12.25
N PRO A 39 -6.86 17.84 -11.75
CA PRO A 39 -6.56 17.85 -10.31
C PRO A 39 -7.78 18.18 -9.44
N ALA A 40 -8.68 19.03 -9.92
CA ALA A 40 -9.90 19.34 -9.17
C ALA A 40 -10.79 18.10 -9.01
N THR A 41 -10.91 17.29 -10.06
CA THR A 41 -11.68 16.04 -10.00
C THR A 41 -11.00 15.05 -9.04
N VAL A 42 -9.68 14.95 -9.11
CA VAL A 42 -8.91 14.11 -8.18
C VAL A 42 -9.16 14.55 -6.74
N ARG A 43 -9.16 15.85 -6.49
CA ARG A 43 -9.43 16.40 -5.16
C ARG A 43 -10.82 16.00 -4.67
N ASN A 44 -11.83 16.07 -5.54
CA ASN A 44 -13.18 15.67 -5.19
C ASN A 44 -13.26 14.17 -4.87
N ASP A 45 -12.57 13.35 -5.64
CA ASP A 45 -12.52 11.92 -5.38
C ASP A 45 -11.81 11.61 -4.06
N MET A 46 -10.74 12.36 -3.75
CA MET A 46 -10.05 12.23 -2.47
C MET A 46 -10.95 12.59 -1.30
N ALA A 47 -11.76 13.64 -1.44
CA ALA A 47 -12.71 14.02 -0.41
C ALA A 47 -13.73 12.89 -0.15
N ALA A 48 -14.22 12.26 -1.19
CA ALA A 48 -15.14 11.14 -1.07
C ALA A 48 -14.46 9.94 -0.38
N LEU A 49 -13.23 9.65 -0.75
CA LEU A 49 -12.45 8.56 -0.13
C LEU A 49 -12.20 8.84 1.36
N GLU A 50 -11.95 10.08 1.71
CA GLU A 50 -11.76 10.47 3.10
C GLU A 50 -13.05 10.32 3.89
N ASP A 51 -14.18 10.75 3.33
CA ASP A 51 -15.49 10.61 3.97
C ASP A 51 -15.84 9.14 4.25
N GLU A 52 -15.42 8.25 3.38
CA GLU A 52 -15.65 6.82 3.56
C GLU A 52 -14.58 6.13 4.40
N GLY A 53 -13.57 6.86 4.86
CA GLY A 53 -12.56 6.35 5.77
C GLY A 53 -11.42 5.59 5.13
N PHE A 54 -11.23 5.70 3.81
CA PHE A 54 -10.12 5.02 3.13
C PHE A 54 -8.81 5.81 3.19
N ILE A 55 -8.90 7.12 3.34
CA ILE A 55 -7.73 7.99 3.52
C ILE A 55 -8.03 9.00 4.60
N THR A 56 -6.98 9.62 5.12
CA THR A 56 -7.09 10.69 6.11
C THR A 56 -5.97 11.70 5.88
N HIS A 57 -6.01 12.83 6.57
CA HIS A 57 -4.92 13.80 6.47
C HIS A 57 -4.28 13.99 7.84
N PRO A 58 -2.94 14.02 7.91
CA PRO A 58 -2.25 14.35 9.15
C PRO A 58 -2.41 15.83 9.47
N HIS A 59 -2.33 16.18 10.75
CA HIS A 59 -2.52 17.54 11.23
C HIS A 59 -1.56 18.56 10.62
N THR A 60 -0.39 18.11 10.21
CA THR A 60 0.69 18.98 9.75
C THR A 60 0.77 19.10 8.23
N SER A 61 -0.16 18.52 7.51
CA SER A 61 -0.09 18.51 6.06
C SER A 61 -1.47 18.58 5.43
N ALA A 62 -1.55 19.22 4.27
CA ALA A 62 -2.75 19.24 3.44
C ALA A 62 -2.89 17.96 2.60
N GLY A 63 -1.83 17.15 2.51
CA GLY A 63 -1.86 15.89 1.78
C GLY A 63 -2.63 14.81 2.51
N ARG A 64 -2.78 13.65 1.86
CA ARG A 64 -3.55 12.53 2.39
C ARG A 64 -2.68 11.30 2.53
N ILE A 65 -2.98 10.47 3.51
CA ILE A 65 -2.34 9.18 3.71
C ILE A 65 -3.41 8.09 3.76
N PRO A 66 -3.09 6.85 3.38
CA PRO A 66 -4.04 5.76 3.51
C PRO A 66 -4.31 5.41 4.97
N THR A 67 -5.54 5.00 5.25
CA THR A 67 -5.88 4.37 6.53
C THR A 67 -5.69 2.87 6.42
N ASP A 68 -5.82 2.15 7.54
CA ASP A 68 -5.79 0.69 7.51
C ASP A 68 -6.86 0.13 6.58
N LYS A 69 -8.05 0.75 6.58
CA LYS A 69 -9.13 0.36 5.67
C LYS A 69 -8.72 0.54 4.21
N GLY A 70 -8.04 1.65 3.91
CA GLY A 70 -7.54 1.92 2.56
C GLY A 70 -6.50 0.90 2.12
N TYR A 71 -5.55 0.58 2.98
CA TYR A 71 -4.55 -0.44 2.69
C TYR A 71 -5.17 -1.80 2.45
N ARG A 72 -6.15 -2.19 3.26
CA ARG A 72 -6.81 -3.49 3.11
C ARG A 72 -7.51 -3.59 1.77
N LEU A 73 -8.21 -2.54 1.37
CA LEU A 73 -8.87 -2.53 0.07
C LEU A 73 -7.84 -2.62 -1.06
N PHE A 74 -6.72 -1.91 -0.94
CA PHE A 74 -5.64 -1.98 -1.92
C PHE A 74 -5.09 -3.40 -2.05
N VAL A 75 -4.77 -4.03 -0.94
CA VAL A 75 -4.23 -5.40 -0.94
C VAL A 75 -5.23 -6.38 -1.53
N ASP A 76 -6.49 -6.27 -1.13
CA ASP A 76 -7.51 -7.24 -1.53
C ASP A 76 -7.91 -7.12 -2.98
N LYS A 77 -7.98 -5.90 -3.52
CA LYS A 77 -8.64 -5.67 -4.82
C LYS A 77 -7.84 -4.86 -5.82
N LEU A 78 -6.94 -4.00 -5.36
CA LEU A 78 -6.30 -3.01 -6.21
C LEU A 78 -4.85 -3.30 -6.53
N SER A 79 -4.24 -4.25 -5.80
CA SER A 79 -2.85 -4.59 -6.03
C SER A 79 -2.69 -5.20 -7.42
N SER A 80 -1.72 -4.67 -8.17
CA SER A 80 -1.35 -5.21 -9.47
C SER A 80 -0.28 -6.29 -9.36
N VAL A 81 0.17 -6.57 -8.15
CA VAL A 81 1.17 -7.61 -7.90
C VAL A 81 0.52 -8.96 -8.12
N LYS A 82 1.21 -9.80 -8.88
CA LYS A 82 0.72 -11.13 -9.18
C LYS A 82 0.60 -11.96 -7.90
N PRO A 83 -0.50 -12.69 -7.70
CA PRO A 83 -0.62 -13.58 -6.55
C PRO A 83 0.54 -14.55 -6.46
N LEU A 84 0.93 -14.89 -5.23
CA LEU A 84 1.98 -15.86 -4.99
C LEU A 84 1.62 -17.22 -5.59
N SER A 85 2.59 -17.85 -6.26
CA SER A 85 2.45 -19.24 -6.68
C SER A 85 2.42 -20.12 -5.43
N PRO A 86 1.90 -21.36 -5.53
CA PRO A 86 1.95 -22.30 -4.41
C PRO A 86 3.38 -22.52 -3.90
N ALA A 87 4.36 -22.55 -4.79
CA ALA A 87 5.76 -22.75 -4.40
C ALA A 87 6.29 -21.55 -3.61
N GLU A 88 6.00 -20.33 -4.09
CA GLU A 88 6.40 -19.11 -3.40
C GLU A 88 5.74 -19.01 -2.03
N ARG A 89 4.46 -19.32 -1.95
CA ARG A 89 3.72 -19.30 -0.69
C ARG A 89 4.33 -20.27 0.31
N ARG A 90 4.66 -21.48 -0.12
CA ARG A 90 5.29 -22.48 0.74
C ARG A 90 6.67 -22.01 1.21
N ALA A 91 7.44 -21.39 0.33
CA ALA A 91 8.76 -20.90 0.68
C ALA A 91 8.69 -19.82 1.77
N ILE A 92 7.77 -18.86 1.61
CA ILE A 92 7.57 -17.80 2.61
C ILE A 92 7.08 -18.40 3.92
N GLN A 93 6.13 -19.32 3.86
CA GLN A 93 5.59 -19.96 5.05
C GLN A 93 6.69 -20.75 5.78
N SER A 94 7.51 -21.50 5.07
CA SER A 94 8.63 -22.23 5.67
C SER A 94 9.62 -21.28 6.34
N PHE A 95 9.90 -20.15 5.72
CA PHE A 95 10.77 -19.12 6.30
C PHE A 95 10.19 -18.60 7.62
N LEU A 96 8.89 -18.28 7.64
CA LEU A 96 8.24 -17.77 8.83
C LEU A 96 8.18 -18.80 9.96
N GLU A 97 7.87 -20.06 9.61
CA GLU A 97 7.78 -21.15 10.57
C GLU A 97 9.14 -21.57 11.13
N GLY A 98 10.18 -21.43 10.32
CA GLY A 98 11.54 -21.77 10.73
C GLY A 98 12.20 -20.74 11.62
N ALA A 99 11.61 -19.57 11.80
CA ALA A 99 12.17 -18.51 12.63
C ALA A 99 11.70 -18.68 14.07
N VAL A 100 12.64 -18.82 14.99
CA VAL A 100 12.34 -18.86 16.44
C VAL A 100 11.95 -17.46 16.91
N ASP A 101 12.66 -16.46 16.40
CA ASP A 101 12.40 -15.04 16.65
C ASP A 101 12.60 -14.32 15.33
N LEU A 102 11.51 -13.86 14.72
CA LEU A 102 11.58 -13.20 13.42
C LEU A 102 12.40 -11.92 13.46
N ASP A 103 12.30 -11.15 14.53
CA ASP A 103 13.05 -9.90 14.64
C ASP A 103 14.54 -10.19 14.69
N ASP A 104 14.95 -11.17 15.48
CA ASP A 104 16.36 -11.57 15.57
C ASP A 104 16.87 -12.11 14.23
N VAL A 105 16.07 -12.91 13.55
CA VAL A 105 16.45 -13.47 12.25
C VAL A 105 16.62 -12.35 11.23
N LEU A 106 15.69 -11.41 11.18
CA LEU A 106 15.74 -10.32 10.21
C LEU A 106 16.90 -9.37 10.49
N VAL A 107 17.13 -9.03 11.76
CA VAL A 107 18.23 -8.18 12.15
C VAL A 107 19.58 -8.88 11.94
N GLY A 108 19.65 -10.16 12.32
CA GLY A 108 20.87 -10.95 12.17
C GLY A 108 21.31 -11.11 10.73
N GLN A 109 20.40 -11.00 9.79
CA GLN A 109 20.69 -11.07 8.36
C GLN A 109 20.91 -9.70 7.73
N GLY A 110 20.91 -8.64 8.54
CA GLY A 110 21.05 -7.29 8.04
C GLY A 110 19.80 -6.72 7.39
N LEU A 111 18.70 -7.38 7.57
CA LEU A 111 17.40 -6.91 7.06
C LEU A 111 16.80 -5.95 8.06
N ILE A 112 16.21 -4.88 7.56
CA ILE A 112 15.61 -3.84 8.39
C ILE A 112 14.08 -3.87 8.27
N PHE A 113 13.51 -5.05 8.04
CA PHE A 113 12.07 -5.24 7.98
C PHE A 113 11.52 -5.54 9.35
N HIS A 114 10.37 -4.96 9.66
CA HIS A 114 9.57 -5.39 10.79
C HIS A 114 8.71 -6.57 10.36
N VAL A 115 8.16 -7.28 11.36
CA VAL A 115 7.26 -8.41 11.07
C VAL A 115 6.08 -7.97 10.23
N ASP A 116 5.54 -6.79 10.51
CA ASP A 116 4.42 -6.26 9.72
C ASP A 116 4.80 -5.99 8.27
N ASP A 117 6.01 -5.52 8.03
CA ASP A 117 6.51 -5.29 6.67
C ASP A 117 6.67 -6.61 5.93
N LEU A 118 7.13 -7.64 6.61
CA LEU A 118 7.27 -8.96 6.03
C LEU A 118 5.91 -9.53 5.63
N ALA A 119 4.94 -9.43 6.50
CA ALA A 119 3.58 -9.91 6.23
C ALA A 119 2.96 -9.14 5.07
N ARG A 120 3.10 -7.82 5.05
CA ARG A 120 2.59 -6.99 3.98
C ARG A 120 3.25 -7.34 2.64
N THR A 121 4.55 -7.53 2.65
CA THR A 121 5.29 -7.91 1.44
C THR A 121 4.79 -9.25 0.91
N ALA A 122 4.54 -10.21 1.78
CA ALA A 122 3.99 -11.50 1.38
C ALA A 122 2.59 -11.37 0.79
N GLU A 123 1.75 -10.53 1.39
CA GLU A 123 0.39 -10.28 0.88
C GLU A 123 0.41 -9.64 -0.49
N LEU A 124 1.37 -8.75 -0.75
CA LEU A 124 1.53 -8.12 -2.06
C LEU A 124 2.19 -9.03 -3.09
N GLY A 125 2.62 -10.22 -2.71
CA GLY A 125 3.25 -11.15 -3.61
C GLY A 125 4.71 -10.83 -3.92
N ILE A 126 5.31 -9.93 -3.17
CA ILE A 126 6.72 -9.58 -3.33
C ILE A 126 7.56 -10.59 -2.56
N SER A 127 8.51 -11.21 -3.24
CA SER A 127 9.38 -12.19 -2.58
C SER A 127 10.44 -11.49 -1.74
N LEU A 128 10.60 -11.94 -0.50
CA LEU A 128 11.69 -11.52 0.39
C LEU A 128 12.86 -12.49 0.34
N LEU A 129 12.69 -13.62 -0.34
CA LEU A 129 13.74 -14.63 -0.45
C LEU A 129 14.68 -14.27 -1.59
N PRO A 130 15.97 -14.47 -1.42
CA PRO A 130 16.93 -14.22 -2.48
C PRO A 130 16.68 -15.07 -3.71
#